data_7a0a5e2043ad87fbb0dae234fafd809c
#
_entry.id   7a0a5e2043ad87fbb0dae234fafd809c
#
_cell.length_a   1.000
_cell.length_b   1.000
_cell.length_c   1.000
_cell.angle_alpha   90.00
_cell.angle_beta   90.00
_cell.angle_gamma   90.00
#
_symmetry.space_group_name_H-M   'P 1'
#
loop_
_entity.id
_entity.type
_entity.pdbx_description
1 polymer ?
#
loop_
_entity_poly.entity_id
_entity_poly.type
_entity_poly.pdbx_seq_one_letter_code
_entity_poly.pdbx_strand_id
1 'polypeptide(L)'
;PRGYLSIKKSKKGPLKQIVPQYGSLKNSYTLLWDMENNRGYINVVAVMQKFFDQAISGNWSYNPQHFEGSEVPTSVMAQDLLTTYKYGWKTSYYQNTYDVKTDEVESDIETPNTQLDNLVEDILCSTDQEEACESCAI
;
A
#
# COMPACT_ATOMS: atom_id res chain seq x y z
N PRO A 1 11.10 -5.68 4.28
CA PRO A 1 10.22 -6.72 4.29
C PRO A 1 8.79 -6.41 4.16
N ARG A 2 8.58 -5.73 3.88
CA ARG A 2 7.90 -4.58 4.22
C ARG A 2 6.80 -4.26 3.21
N GLY A 3 7.05 -4.42 1.93
CA GLY A 3 6.20 -3.93 0.88
C GLY A 3 5.18 -4.91 0.34
N TYR A 4 5.35 -6.20 0.56
CA TYR A 4 4.40 -7.22 0.08
C TYR A 4 3.29 -7.53 1.09
N LEU A 5 3.32 -6.88 2.25
CA LEU A 5 2.33 -7.04 3.28
C LEU A 5 1.44 -5.81 3.35
N SER A 6 0.14 -6.01 3.25
CA SER A 6 -0.85 -5.02 3.62
C SER A 6 -1.03 -5.04 5.13
N ILE A 7 -1.03 -3.87 5.76
CA ILE A 7 -1.23 -3.75 7.21
C ILE A 7 -2.58 -3.08 7.45
N LYS A 8 -3.50 -3.83 8.04
CA LYS A 8 -4.78 -3.30 8.48
C LYS A 8 -4.73 -3.00 9.98
N LYS A 9 -5.01 -1.78 10.35
CA LYS A 9 -5.17 -1.42 11.77
C LYS A 9 -6.45 -2.06 12.32
N SER A 10 -6.33 -2.75 13.46
CA SER A 10 -7.46 -3.30 14.19
C SER A 10 -7.40 -2.91 15.66
N LYS A 11 -8.51 -3.12 16.40
CA LYS A 11 -8.57 -2.86 17.85
C LYS A 11 -7.57 -3.73 18.65
N LYS A 12 -7.14 -4.85 18.08
CA LYS A 12 -6.19 -5.79 18.69
C LYS A 12 -4.74 -5.59 18.21
N GLY A 13 -4.48 -4.54 17.42
CA GLY A 13 -3.17 -4.26 16.85
C GLY A 13 -3.13 -4.39 15.31
N PRO A 14 -1.95 -4.26 14.69
CA PRO A 14 -1.81 -4.36 13.26
C PRO A 14 -1.96 -5.79 12.77
N LEU A 15 -2.87 -6.00 11.81
CA LEU A 15 -3.04 -7.26 11.08
C LEU A 15 -2.21 -7.18 9.79
N LYS A 16 -1.27 -8.10 9.64
CA LYS A 16 -0.49 -8.26 8.42
C LYS A 16 -1.24 -9.19 7.47
N GLN A 17 -1.39 -8.80 6.22
CA GLN A 17 -2.02 -9.59 5.17
C GLN A 17 -1.07 -9.68 3.98
N ILE A 18 -0.90 -10.87 3.44
CA ILE A 18 -0.08 -11.07 2.25
C ILE A 18 -0.89 -10.61 1.02
N VAL A 19 -0.19 -9.99 0.07
CA VAL A 19 -0.80 -9.61 -1.21
C VAL A 19 -1.22 -10.85 -2.01
N PRO A 20 -2.28 -10.77 -2.82
CA PRO A 20 -2.76 -11.90 -3.61
C PRO A 20 -1.66 -12.50 -4.50
N GLN A 21 -1.61 -13.82 -4.57
CA GLN A 21 -0.68 -14.56 -5.41
C GLN A 21 0.80 -14.18 -5.21
N TYR A 22 1.19 -13.93 -3.97
CA TYR A 22 2.55 -13.51 -3.62
C TYR A 22 3.63 -14.41 -4.26
N GLY A 23 3.46 -15.73 -4.19
CA GLY A 23 4.45 -16.68 -4.71
C GLY A 23 4.75 -16.52 -6.21
N SER A 24 3.73 -16.22 -7.02
CA SER A 24 3.86 -16.09 -8.48
C SER A 24 4.03 -14.65 -8.95
N LEU A 25 3.48 -13.66 -8.24
CA LEU A 25 3.39 -12.28 -8.68
C LEU A 25 4.26 -11.30 -7.88
N LYS A 26 5.04 -11.75 -6.91
CA LYS A 26 5.84 -10.85 -6.06
C LYS A 26 6.68 -9.82 -6.83
N ASN A 27 7.24 -10.24 -7.97
CA ASN A 27 8.09 -9.37 -8.81
C ASN A 27 7.29 -8.42 -9.72
N SER A 28 5.97 -8.58 -9.76
CA SER A 28 5.06 -7.73 -10.55
C SER A 28 4.38 -6.65 -9.71
N TYR A 29 4.55 -6.67 -8.39
CA TYR A 29 4.05 -5.63 -7.51
C TYR A 29 5.01 -4.46 -7.45
N THR A 30 4.48 -3.26 -7.57
CA THR A 30 5.19 -2.03 -7.21
C THR A 30 4.85 -1.66 -5.79
N LEU A 31 5.86 -1.53 -4.94
CA LEU A 31 5.64 -1.17 -3.54
C LEU A 31 5.27 0.31 -3.42
N LEU A 32 4.53 0.66 -2.37
CA LEU A 32 4.03 2.02 -2.18
C LEU A 32 5.14 3.08 -2.27
N TRP A 33 6.27 2.82 -1.62
CA TRP A 33 7.38 3.77 -1.54
C TRP A 33 8.35 3.69 -2.74
N ASP A 34 8.16 2.70 -3.63
CA ASP A 34 8.92 2.56 -4.88
C ASP A 34 8.18 3.20 -6.08
N MET A 35 6.95 3.68 -5.86
CA MET A 35 6.23 4.41 -6.89
C MET A 35 6.92 5.75 -7.18
N GLU A 36 7.27 5.98 -8.43
CA GLU A 36 7.91 7.23 -8.86
C GLU A 36 7.00 8.46 -8.67
N ASN A 37 5.68 8.27 -8.80
CA ASN A 37 4.70 9.34 -8.69
C ASN A 37 3.29 8.77 -8.41
N ASN A 38 2.36 9.65 -8.04
CA ASN A 38 0.98 9.26 -7.75
C ASN A 38 0.08 9.18 -9.00
N ARG A 39 0.57 9.46 -10.21
CA ARG A 39 -0.27 9.61 -11.40
C ARG A 39 -1.08 8.35 -11.73
N GLY A 40 -0.46 7.17 -11.64
CA GLY A 40 -1.16 5.90 -11.87
C GLY A 40 -2.30 5.70 -10.88
N TYR A 41 -2.05 5.96 -9.61
CA TYR A 41 -3.05 5.88 -8.55
C TYR A 41 -4.18 6.90 -8.75
N ILE A 42 -3.86 8.16 -9.02
CA ILE A 42 -4.85 9.21 -9.29
C ILE A 42 -5.75 8.83 -10.47
N ASN A 43 -5.17 8.31 -11.55
CA ASN A 43 -5.94 7.91 -12.74
C ASN A 43 -6.93 6.79 -12.42
N VAL A 44 -6.50 5.75 -11.70
CA VAL A 44 -7.37 4.63 -11.31
C VAL A 44 -8.51 5.11 -10.43
N VAL A 45 -8.20 5.87 -9.37
CA VAL A 45 -9.23 6.38 -8.45
C VAL A 45 -10.18 7.35 -9.15
N ALA A 46 -9.69 8.19 -10.05
CA ALA A 46 -10.52 9.11 -10.82
C ALA A 46 -11.50 8.36 -11.76
N VAL A 47 -11.05 7.26 -12.37
CA VAL A 47 -11.95 6.40 -13.15
C VAL A 47 -13.01 5.77 -12.26
N MET A 48 -12.60 5.21 -11.11
CA MET A 48 -13.54 4.62 -10.14
C MET A 48 -14.56 5.66 -9.65
N GLN A 49 -14.13 6.89 -9.39
CA GLN A 49 -15.01 7.97 -8.89
C GLN A 49 -16.18 8.27 -9.82
N LYS A 50 -16.07 8.00 -11.11
CA LYS A 50 -17.17 8.20 -12.06
C LYS A 50 -18.36 7.27 -11.84
N PHE A 51 -18.14 6.16 -11.13
CA PHE A 51 -19.15 5.15 -10.84
C PHE A 51 -19.68 5.23 -9.41
N PHE A 52 -19.19 6.16 -8.61
CA PHE A 52 -19.60 6.35 -7.23
C PHE A 52 -20.08 7.78 -6.97
N ASP A 53 -21.28 7.91 -6.40
CA ASP A 53 -21.83 9.22 -6.02
C ASP A 53 -21.06 9.82 -4.85
N GLN A 54 -20.69 8.99 -3.89
CA GLN A 54 -19.88 9.40 -2.77
C GLN A 54 -18.43 9.64 -3.17
N ALA A 55 -17.78 10.62 -2.51
CA ALA A 55 -16.38 10.88 -2.71
C ALA A 55 -15.52 9.71 -2.23
N ILE A 56 -14.62 9.24 -3.08
CA ILE A 56 -13.59 8.26 -2.69
C ILE A 56 -12.47 9.03 -2.00
N SER A 57 -12.28 8.78 -0.69
CA SER A 57 -11.15 9.33 0.05
C SER A 57 -9.88 8.57 -0.30
N GLY A 58 -8.90 9.23 -0.85
CA GLY A 58 -7.62 8.64 -1.21
C GLY A 58 -6.44 9.39 -0.64
N ASN A 59 -5.35 8.68 -0.44
CA ASN A 59 -4.12 9.23 0.13
C ASN A 59 -3.04 9.29 -0.93
N TRP A 60 -2.33 10.41 -0.99
CA TRP A 60 -1.10 10.50 -1.77
C TRP A 60 0.09 10.05 -0.95
N SER A 61 1.08 9.49 -1.62
CA SER A 61 2.30 9.01 -0.98
C SER A 61 3.51 9.51 -1.73
N TYR A 62 4.42 10.12 -1.00
CA TYR A 62 5.64 10.71 -1.55
C TYR A 62 6.85 10.10 -0.86
N ASN A 63 7.81 9.63 -1.66
CA ASN A 63 9.11 9.23 -1.17
C ASN A 63 10.12 10.34 -1.48
N PRO A 64 10.59 11.10 -0.47
CA PRO A 64 11.56 12.17 -0.68
C PRO A 64 12.86 11.73 -1.35
N GLN A 65 13.24 10.45 -1.17
CA GLN A 65 14.46 9.90 -1.77
C GLN A 65 14.44 9.88 -3.32
N HIS A 66 13.26 10.01 -3.93
CA HIS A 66 13.12 10.10 -5.39
C HIS A 66 13.40 11.50 -5.94
N PHE A 67 13.64 12.48 -5.07
CA PHE A 67 13.85 13.88 -5.45
C PHE A 67 15.22 14.38 -5.02
N GLU A 68 15.75 15.33 -5.76
CA GLU A 68 17.01 16.00 -5.43
C GLU A 68 16.90 16.69 -4.05
N GLY A 69 17.92 16.53 -3.23
CA GLY A 69 17.93 17.06 -1.86
C GLY A 69 17.02 16.32 -0.88
N SER A 70 16.40 15.19 -1.28
CA SER A 70 15.46 14.44 -0.45
C SER A 70 14.28 15.30 0.05
N GLU A 71 13.85 16.23 -0.77
CA GLU A 71 12.69 17.09 -0.51
C GLU A 71 11.67 16.97 -1.64
N VAL A 72 10.39 16.83 -1.29
CA VAL A 72 9.30 16.74 -2.28
C VAL A 72 9.00 18.15 -2.79
N PRO A 73 9.21 18.45 -4.09
CA PRO A 73 8.91 19.76 -4.64
C PRO A 73 7.41 20.10 -4.54
N THR A 74 7.09 21.30 -4.08
CA THR A 74 5.70 21.79 -4.02
C THR A 74 5.01 21.76 -5.39
N SER A 75 5.78 21.93 -6.48
CA SER A 75 5.27 21.82 -7.85
C SER A 75 4.72 20.43 -8.18
N VAL A 76 5.33 19.36 -7.65
CA VAL A 76 4.86 17.97 -7.81
C VAL A 76 3.52 17.80 -7.10
N MET A 77 3.42 18.28 -5.86
CA MET A 77 2.18 18.21 -5.07
C MET A 77 1.06 19.02 -5.75
N ALA A 78 1.38 20.22 -6.24
CA ALA A 78 0.43 21.04 -6.99
C ALA A 78 -0.03 20.36 -8.28
N GLN A 79 0.89 19.70 -9.00
CA GLN A 79 0.57 18.95 -10.21
C GLN A 79 -0.38 17.78 -9.93
N ASP A 80 -0.17 17.05 -8.84
CA ASP A 80 -1.04 15.96 -8.42
C ASP A 80 -2.44 16.48 -8.06
N LEU A 81 -2.52 17.60 -7.35
CA LEU A 81 -3.78 18.25 -7.00
C LEU A 81 -4.56 18.70 -8.24
N LEU A 82 -3.88 19.35 -9.18
CA LEU A 82 -4.49 19.79 -10.45
C LEU A 82 -4.95 18.60 -11.30
N THR A 83 -4.19 17.52 -11.32
CA THR A 83 -4.54 16.28 -12.03
C THR A 83 -5.78 15.65 -11.40
N THR A 84 -5.81 15.57 -10.07
CA THR A 84 -6.95 15.07 -9.29
C THR A 84 -8.23 15.85 -9.63
N TYR A 85 -8.14 17.17 -9.60
CA TYR A 85 -9.26 18.05 -9.97
C TYR A 85 -9.71 17.86 -11.43
N LYS A 86 -8.75 17.86 -12.36
CA LYS A 86 -9.01 17.72 -13.80
C LYS A 86 -9.75 16.43 -14.14
N TYR A 87 -9.42 15.33 -13.48
CA TYR A 87 -10.05 14.04 -13.74
C TYR A 87 -11.31 13.76 -12.91
N GLY A 88 -11.69 14.68 -12.02
CA GLY A 88 -12.94 14.61 -11.26
C GLY A 88 -12.90 13.66 -10.07
N TRP A 89 -11.73 13.36 -9.54
CA TRP A 89 -11.64 12.71 -8.24
C TRP A 89 -11.93 13.75 -7.15
N LYS A 90 -12.94 13.45 -6.31
CA LYS A 90 -13.57 14.46 -5.45
C LYS A 90 -12.81 14.77 -4.16
N THR A 91 -12.02 13.83 -3.61
CA THR A 91 -11.41 14.01 -2.29
C THR A 91 -10.01 13.41 -2.20
N SER A 92 -8.98 14.25 -2.17
CA SER A 92 -7.67 13.90 -1.64
C SER A 92 -7.72 14.07 -0.11
N TYR A 93 -7.24 13.08 0.65
CA TYR A 93 -7.41 13.04 2.10
C TYR A 93 -6.10 13.26 2.85
N TYR A 94 -5.22 12.27 2.90
CA TYR A 94 -3.91 12.41 3.52
C TYR A 94 -2.79 12.49 2.50
N GLN A 95 -1.74 13.22 2.88
CA GLN A 95 -0.45 13.22 2.22
C GLN A 95 0.52 12.50 3.13
N ASN A 96 1.00 11.34 2.69
CA ASN A 96 1.95 10.53 3.43
C ASN A 96 3.34 10.75 2.84
N THR A 97 4.32 10.96 3.71
CA THR A 97 5.72 11.06 3.32
C THR A 97 6.50 9.92 3.94
N TYR A 98 7.37 9.29 3.15
CA TYR A 98 8.25 8.25 3.65
C TYR A 98 9.28 8.83 4.61
N ASP A 99 9.37 8.28 5.83
CA ASP A 99 10.34 8.68 6.83
C ASP A 99 11.43 7.61 6.96
N VAL A 100 12.61 7.93 6.46
CA VAL A 100 13.78 7.03 6.48
C VAL A 100 14.24 6.72 7.91
N LYS A 101 14.08 7.67 8.83
CA LYS A 101 14.54 7.50 10.22
C LYS A 101 13.78 6.42 10.98
N THR A 102 12.50 6.22 10.65
CA THR A 102 11.69 5.18 11.29
C THR A 102 12.12 3.79 10.85
N ASP A 103 12.60 3.66 9.62
CA ASP A 103 13.02 2.36 9.07
C ASP A 103 14.42 1.94 9.53
N GLU A 104 15.31 2.90 9.83
CA GLU A 104 16.62 2.59 10.38
C GLU A 104 16.54 2.03 11.81
N VAL A 105 15.57 2.48 12.60
CA VAL A 105 15.34 1.96 13.95
C VAL A 105 14.75 0.54 13.92
N GLU A 106 13.99 0.17 12.88
CA GLU A 106 13.49 -1.19 12.71
C GLU A 106 14.51 -2.13 12.06
N SER A 107 15.57 -1.61 11.41
CA SER A 107 16.59 -2.41 10.76
C SER A 107 17.60 -3.05 11.73
N ASP A 108 17.72 -2.52 12.94
CA ASP A 108 18.57 -3.08 14.00
C ASP A 108 18.00 -4.35 14.65
N ILE A 109 16.77 -4.73 14.30
CA ILE A 109 16.24 -6.06 14.58
C ILE A 109 16.58 -6.93 13.37
N GLU A 110 17.77 -7.50 13.36
CA GLU A 110 18.16 -8.58 12.44
C GLU A 110 17.23 -9.79 12.65
N THR A 111 16.09 -9.78 12.00
CA THR A 111 15.37 -11.02 11.76
C THR A 111 15.93 -11.63 10.48
N PRO A 112 16.53 -12.84 10.55
CA PRO A 112 17.01 -13.53 9.37
C PRO A 112 15.88 -13.64 8.34
N ASN A 113 16.21 -13.48 7.07
CA ASN A 113 15.28 -13.60 5.93
C ASN A 113 14.50 -14.93 5.98
N THR A 114 15.11 -15.96 6.56
CA THR A 114 14.55 -17.29 6.84
C THR A 114 13.30 -17.26 7.72
N GLN A 115 13.20 -16.34 8.69
CA GLN A 115 12.01 -16.26 9.56
C GLN A 115 10.81 -15.62 8.85
N LEU A 116 11.06 -14.74 7.88
CA LEU A 116 9.99 -14.13 7.10
C LEU A 116 9.45 -15.12 6.06
N ASP A 117 10.34 -15.86 5.41
CA ASP A 117 9.97 -16.90 4.45
C ASP A 117 9.16 -18.00 5.14
N ASN A 118 9.56 -18.42 6.35
CA ASN A 118 8.82 -19.37 7.18
C ASN A 118 7.46 -18.82 7.63
N LEU A 119 7.36 -17.52 7.99
CA LEU A 119 6.10 -16.87 8.35
C LEU A 119 5.15 -16.76 7.15
N VAL A 120 5.69 -16.56 5.96
CA VAL A 120 4.92 -16.53 4.71
C VAL A 120 4.41 -17.94 4.37
N GLU A 121 5.25 -18.96 4.55
CA GLU A 121 4.85 -20.37 4.34
C GLU A 121 3.80 -20.81 5.36
N ASP A 122 3.95 -20.45 6.63
CA ASP A 122 2.97 -20.76 7.68
C ASP A 122 1.61 -20.12 7.43
N ILE A 123 1.59 -18.86 6.95
CA ILE A 123 0.33 -18.19 6.61
C ILE A 123 -0.29 -18.79 5.34
N LEU A 124 0.51 -19.16 4.35
CA LEU A 124 0.02 -19.83 3.15
C LEU A 124 -0.53 -21.22 3.47
N CYS A 125 0.16 -21.99 4.32
CA CYS A 125 -0.28 -23.32 4.74
C CYS A 125 -1.55 -23.30 5.59
N SER A 126 -1.77 -22.24 6.38
CA SER A 126 -3.00 -22.07 7.18
C SER A 126 -4.21 -21.64 6.37
N THR A 127 -4.02 -21.09 5.18
CA THR A 127 -5.12 -20.74 4.26
C THR A 127 -5.60 -21.89 3.38
N ASP A 128 -4.79 -22.94 3.23
CA ASP A 128 -5.18 -24.14 2.46
C ASP A 128 -6.01 -25.16 3.28
N GLN A 129 -6.20 -24.92 4.57
CA GLN A 129 -7.20 -25.65 5.35
C GLN A 129 -8.57 -24.98 5.15
N GLU A 130 -9.28 -25.40 4.10
CA GLU A 130 -10.70 -25.15 3.93
C GLU A 130 -11.47 -25.73 5.13
N GLU A 131 -11.66 -24.94 6.17
CA GLU A 131 -12.82 -25.17 7.03
C GLU A 131 -14.07 -24.81 6.22
N ALA A 132 -14.76 -25.84 5.79
CA ALA A 132 -16.07 -25.72 5.17
C ALA A 132 -16.97 -24.87 6.09
N CYS A 133 -17.31 -23.68 5.63
CA CYS A 133 -18.20 -22.79 6.35
C CYS A 133 -19.60 -23.39 6.32
N GLU A 134 -20.07 -24.00 7.42
CA GLU A 134 -21.41 -24.56 7.60
C GLU A 134 -22.56 -23.53 7.50
N SER A 135 -22.26 -22.27 7.24
CA SER A 135 -23.28 -21.21 7.19
C SER A 135 -23.89 -20.95 5.81
N CYS A 136 -23.55 -21.71 4.77
CA CYS A 136 -24.12 -21.58 3.42
C CYS A 136 -25.16 -22.64 3.06
N ALA A 137 -25.76 -23.32 4.04
CA ALA A 137 -26.84 -24.24 3.82
C ALA A 137 -28.16 -23.65 4.34
N ILE A 138 -28.80 -22.80 3.57
CA ILE A 138 -30.24 -22.51 3.53
C ILE A 138 -30.65 -22.28 2.07
#